data_e4cdfe7c81cfca0c0412a7c0fc45df9c
#
_entry.id   e4cdfe7c81cfca0c0412a7c0fc45df9c
#
_cell.length_a   1.000
_cell.length_b   1.000
_cell.length_c   1.000
_cell.angle_alpha   90.00
_cell.angle_beta   90.00
_cell.angle_gamma   90.00
#
_symmetry.space_group_name_H-M   'P 1'
#
loop_
_entity.id
_entity.type
_entity.pdbx_description
1 polymer ?
#
loop_
_entity_poly.entity_id
_entity_poly.type
_entity_poly.pdbx_seq_one_letter_code
_entity_poly.pdbx_strand_id
1 'polypeptide(L)'
;EERENVLLLSSMHKEDRNMIISQLIGYLKQNVSIQIIWASHEPNNQENKYLSNIFKRNELSVSIVDSLSKVESVNSRVIIINTVGILADLYWKVKLAYVGGGFSSGVHNLMEPAIAGVPTIFGPNYKKFKEAVEILNEGAGKTIKEGSGFKETLINYFNDGKNLVKSSRSAVKIINSHIGATKKIINHIAIY
;
A
#
# COMPACT_ATOMS: atom_id res chain seq x y z
N GLU A 1 13.58 12.27 6.84
CA GLU A 1 13.07 11.58 8.05
C GLU A 1 13.00 10.09 7.77
N GLU A 2 13.44 9.29 8.74
CA GLU A 2 13.36 7.84 8.66
C GLU A 2 11.91 7.41 8.92
N ARG A 3 11.25 6.84 7.90
CA ARG A 3 9.88 6.37 8.04
C ARG A 3 9.81 5.16 8.98
N GLU A 4 8.74 5.04 9.71
CA GLU A 4 8.48 3.90 10.60
C GLU A 4 8.30 2.59 9.82
N ASN A 5 8.51 1.46 10.49
CA ASN A 5 8.31 0.13 9.92
C ASN A 5 6.81 -0.19 9.75
N VAL A 6 6.14 0.59 8.92
CA VAL A 6 4.69 0.51 8.68
C VAL A 6 4.43 0.03 7.26
N LEU A 7 3.57 -0.98 7.14
CA LEU A 7 2.97 -1.43 5.88
C LEU A 7 1.55 -0.88 5.77
N LEU A 8 1.25 -0.11 4.74
CA LEU A 8 -0.11 0.30 4.42
C LEU A 8 -0.75 -0.68 3.44
N LEU A 9 -1.90 -1.25 3.82
CA LEU A 9 -2.75 -2.04 2.94
C LEU A 9 -3.91 -1.13 2.52
N SER A 10 -3.81 -0.53 1.35
CA SER A 10 -4.71 0.50 0.85
C SER A 10 -5.72 -0.04 -0.15
N SER A 11 -6.93 0.49 -0.14
CA SER A 11 -8.03 0.14 -1.06
C SER A 11 -8.28 -1.37 -1.14
N MET A 12 -8.26 -2.04 0.01
CA MET A 12 -8.35 -3.50 0.11
C MET A 12 -9.74 -4.01 -0.25
N HIS A 13 -9.80 -4.93 -1.22
CA HIS A 13 -11.00 -5.72 -1.53
C HIS A 13 -10.99 -7.05 -0.77
N LYS A 14 -12.15 -7.72 -0.75
CA LYS A 14 -12.30 -9.04 -0.11
C LYS A 14 -11.38 -10.09 -0.74
N GLU A 15 -11.19 -10.04 -2.04
CA GLU A 15 -10.33 -10.95 -2.80
C GLU A 15 -8.86 -10.77 -2.42
N ASP A 16 -8.38 -9.53 -2.34
CA ASP A 16 -7.03 -9.22 -1.89
C ASP A 16 -6.82 -9.73 -0.46
N ARG A 17 -7.76 -9.41 0.45
CA ARG A 17 -7.73 -9.91 1.83
C ARG A 17 -7.61 -11.42 1.88
N ASN A 18 -8.47 -12.15 1.18
CA ASN A 18 -8.50 -13.61 1.22
C ASN A 18 -7.18 -14.22 0.72
N MET A 19 -6.53 -13.55 -0.22
CA MET A 19 -5.26 -13.99 -0.79
C MET A 19 -4.08 -13.81 0.18
N ILE A 20 -4.02 -12.68 0.91
CA ILE A 20 -2.80 -12.33 1.65
C ILE A 20 -2.90 -12.47 3.17
N ILE A 21 -4.10 -12.51 3.78
CA ILE A 21 -4.29 -12.34 5.22
C ILE A 21 -3.57 -13.41 6.06
N SER A 22 -3.58 -14.67 5.63
CA SER A 22 -2.90 -15.76 6.35
C SER A 22 -1.38 -15.55 6.36
N GLN A 23 -0.80 -15.19 5.23
CA GLN A 23 0.64 -14.93 5.10
C GLN A 23 1.05 -13.64 5.83
N LEU A 24 0.20 -12.61 5.81
CA LEU A 24 0.39 -11.39 6.57
C LEU A 24 0.46 -11.66 8.06
N ILE A 25 -0.51 -12.39 8.61
CA ILE A 25 -0.55 -12.75 10.04
C ILE A 25 0.70 -13.54 10.42
N GLY A 26 1.06 -14.56 9.63
CA GLY A 26 2.27 -15.35 9.86
C GLY A 26 3.55 -14.50 9.83
N TYR A 27 3.61 -13.51 8.95
CA TYR A 27 4.72 -12.55 8.88
C TYR A 27 4.78 -11.63 10.11
N LEU A 28 3.64 -11.07 10.52
CA LEU A 28 3.56 -10.17 11.67
C LEU A 28 3.94 -10.85 13.00
N LYS A 29 3.59 -12.12 13.18
CA LYS A 29 3.99 -12.92 14.36
C LYS A 29 5.51 -13.09 14.46
N GLN A 30 6.19 -13.19 13.32
CA GLN A 30 7.65 -13.35 13.24
C GLN A 30 8.40 -12.00 13.29
N ASN A 31 7.73 -10.87 13.02
CA ASN A 31 8.35 -9.56 12.89
C ASN A 31 7.63 -8.54 13.77
N VAL A 32 7.97 -8.53 15.05
CA VAL A 32 7.27 -7.75 16.10
C VAL A 32 7.38 -6.22 15.93
N SER A 33 8.36 -5.72 15.20
CA SER A 33 8.55 -4.29 14.92
C SER A 33 7.69 -3.75 13.79
N ILE A 34 7.02 -4.62 13.02
CA ILE A 34 6.20 -4.19 11.89
C ILE A 34 4.78 -3.84 12.36
N GLN A 35 4.34 -2.65 12.06
CA GLN A 35 2.95 -2.21 12.22
C GLN A 35 2.24 -2.23 10.86
N ILE A 36 0.95 -2.47 10.85
CA ILE A 36 0.14 -2.34 9.64
C ILE A 36 -1.00 -1.35 9.81
N ILE A 37 -1.29 -0.63 8.73
CA ILE A 37 -2.50 0.17 8.56
C ILE A 37 -3.34 -0.51 7.49
N TRP A 38 -4.57 -0.88 7.83
CA TRP A 38 -5.52 -1.52 6.93
C TRP A 38 -6.62 -0.55 6.55
N ALA A 39 -6.73 -0.21 5.26
CA ALA A 39 -7.77 0.63 4.69
C ALA A 39 -8.55 -0.17 3.63
N SER A 40 -9.77 -0.58 3.96
CA SER A 40 -10.68 -1.23 3.02
C SER A 40 -11.12 -0.25 1.94
N HIS A 41 -11.41 -0.73 0.74
CA HIS A 41 -11.91 0.11 -0.37
C HIS A 41 -13.23 0.80 0.01
N GLU A 42 -14.12 0.05 0.63
CA GLU A 42 -15.38 0.55 1.19
C GLU A 42 -15.42 0.23 2.70
N PRO A 43 -14.88 1.12 3.55
CA PRO A 43 -14.85 0.86 4.97
C PRO A 43 -16.26 0.82 5.56
N ASN A 44 -16.54 -0.22 6.33
CA ASN A 44 -17.80 -0.36 7.04
C ASN A 44 -17.61 -1.11 8.38
N ASN A 45 -18.53 -0.89 9.30
CA ASN A 45 -18.42 -1.41 10.66
C ASN A 45 -18.42 -2.95 10.72
N GLN A 46 -19.13 -3.64 9.83
CA GLN A 46 -19.22 -5.10 9.82
C GLN A 46 -17.87 -5.72 9.39
N GLU A 47 -17.30 -5.21 8.29
CA GLU A 47 -15.99 -5.64 7.79
C GLU A 47 -14.88 -5.31 8.79
N ASN A 48 -14.88 -4.10 9.37
CA ASN A 48 -13.89 -3.70 10.36
C ASN A 48 -13.93 -4.56 11.61
N LYS A 49 -15.15 -4.92 12.10
CA LYS A 49 -15.32 -5.84 13.22
C LYS A 49 -14.83 -7.25 12.87
N TYR A 50 -15.12 -7.72 11.67
CA TYR A 50 -14.64 -9.03 11.17
C TYR A 50 -13.10 -9.08 11.14
N LEU A 51 -12.46 -8.08 10.54
CA LEU A 51 -11.00 -7.95 10.48
C LEU A 51 -10.39 -7.88 11.89
N SER A 52 -10.94 -7.04 12.76
CA SER A 52 -10.48 -6.90 14.13
C SER A 52 -10.52 -8.25 14.87
N ASN A 53 -11.57 -9.05 14.69
CA ASN A 53 -11.67 -10.36 15.31
C ASN A 53 -10.63 -11.34 14.78
N ILE A 54 -10.33 -11.31 13.46
CA ILE A 54 -9.28 -12.15 12.88
C ILE A 54 -7.92 -11.83 13.52
N PHE A 55 -7.53 -10.56 13.57
CA PHE A 55 -6.24 -10.17 14.11
C PHE A 55 -6.15 -10.42 15.62
N LYS A 56 -7.18 -10.12 16.40
CA LYS A 56 -7.22 -10.37 17.86
C LYS A 56 -7.12 -11.86 18.19
N ARG A 57 -7.80 -12.74 17.44
CA ARG A 57 -7.67 -14.21 17.60
C ARG A 57 -6.25 -14.71 17.32
N ASN A 58 -5.45 -13.92 16.63
CA ASN A 58 -4.03 -14.17 16.35
C ASN A 58 -3.09 -13.40 17.28
N GLU A 59 -3.59 -12.89 18.42
CA GLU A 59 -2.82 -12.20 19.47
C GLU A 59 -2.19 -10.87 18.99
N LEU A 60 -2.75 -10.25 17.96
CA LEU A 60 -2.33 -8.93 17.50
C LEU A 60 -3.24 -7.86 18.10
N SER A 61 -2.64 -6.82 18.66
CA SER A 61 -3.38 -5.64 19.14
C SER A 61 -3.99 -4.87 17.96
N VAL A 62 -5.26 -4.43 18.11
CA VAL A 62 -6.03 -3.80 17.03
C VAL A 62 -6.70 -2.54 17.54
N SER A 63 -6.55 -1.44 16.81
CA SER A 63 -7.36 -0.22 16.93
C SER A 63 -8.14 0.03 15.65
N ILE A 64 -9.39 0.51 15.78
CA ILE A 64 -10.20 1.00 14.66
C ILE A 64 -10.27 2.51 14.82
N VAL A 65 -9.89 3.27 13.78
CA VAL A 65 -9.79 4.73 13.82
C VAL A 65 -10.48 5.36 12.62
N ASP A 66 -10.95 6.60 12.79
CA ASP A 66 -11.75 7.35 11.80
C ASP A 66 -11.09 8.67 11.36
N SER A 67 -9.85 8.94 11.81
CA SER A 67 -9.12 10.15 11.47
C SER A 67 -7.61 9.95 11.49
N LEU A 68 -6.88 10.80 10.77
CA LEU A 68 -5.40 10.76 10.72
C LEU A 68 -4.78 10.99 12.10
N SER A 69 -5.30 11.95 12.88
CA SER A 69 -4.82 12.24 14.23
C SER A 69 -4.92 11.04 15.17
N LYS A 70 -5.96 10.22 15.02
CA LYS A 70 -6.11 8.98 15.79
C LYS A 70 -5.12 7.90 15.35
N VAL A 71 -4.74 7.84 14.06
CA VAL A 71 -3.69 6.92 13.59
C VAL A 71 -2.39 7.17 14.34
N GLU A 72 -2.01 8.44 14.51
CA GLU A 72 -0.78 8.84 15.16
C GLU A 72 -0.79 8.63 16.69
N SER A 73 -1.98 8.59 17.29
CA SER A 73 -2.14 8.49 18.75
C SER A 73 -2.21 7.05 19.27
N VAL A 74 -2.35 6.04 18.40
CA VAL A 74 -2.52 4.63 18.81
C VAL A 74 -1.28 3.81 18.57
N ASN A 75 -0.93 2.97 19.55
CA ASN A 75 0.21 2.05 19.47
C ASN A 75 -0.26 0.59 19.34
N SER A 76 -1.13 0.33 18.35
CA SER A 76 -1.58 -1.03 18.04
C SER A 76 -0.79 -1.60 16.86
N ARG A 77 -0.56 -2.91 16.87
CA ARG A 77 0.11 -3.61 15.77
C ARG A 77 -0.67 -3.53 14.46
N VAL A 78 -1.99 -3.44 14.58
CA VAL A 78 -2.93 -3.33 13.46
C VAL A 78 -3.83 -2.13 13.70
N ILE A 79 -3.82 -1.19 12.75
CA ILE A 79 -4.71 -0.03 12.74
C ILE A 79 -5.66 -0.22 11.57
N ILE A 80 -6.96 -0.31 11.84
CA ILE A 80 -8.00 -0.41 10.81
C ILE A 80 -8.64 0.97 10.62
N ILE A 81 -8.64 1.44 9.39
CA ILE A 81 -9.21 2.74 9.01
C ILE A 81 -10.70 2.60 8.74
N ASN A 82 -11.52 3.38 9.46
CA ASN A 82 -12.97 3.44 9.30
C ASN A 82 -13.43 4.78 8.71
N THR A 83 -12.68 5.31 7.76
CA THR A 83 -12.99 6.54 7.05
C THR A 83 -12.40 6.51 5.64
N VAL A 84 -12.78 7.46 4.81
CA VAL A 84 -12.23 7.67 3.47
C VAL A 84 -11.48 9.01 3.40
N GLY A 85 -10.66 9.21 2.37
CA GLY A 85 -10.02 10.48 2.06
C GLY A 85 -8.69 10.75 2.76
N ILE A 86 -8.16 9.83 3.59
CA ILE A 86 -6.89 10.02 4.32
C ILE A 86 -5.70 9.24 3.75
N LEU A 87 -5.90 8.45 2.68
CA LEU A 87 -4.83 7.60 2.12
C LEU A 87 -3.64 8.40 1.61
N ALA A 88 -3.89 9.53 0.96
CA ALA A 88 -2.84 10.38 0.42
C ALA A 88 -1.85 10.83 1.52
N ASP A 89 -2.35 11.19 2.69
CA ASP A 89 -1.52 11.58 3.84
C ASP A 89 -0.80 10.37 4.46
N LEU A 90 -1.47 9.21 4.52
CA LEU A 90 -0.88 8.00 5.09
C LEU A 90 0.33 7.49 4.29
N TYR A 91 0.35 7.66 2.96
CA TYR A 91 1.50 7.25 2.16
C TYR A 91 2.81 7.95 2.57
N TRP A 92 2.75 9.18 3.08
CA TRP A 92 3.95 9.88 3.54
C TRP A 92 4.56 9.30 4.82
N LYS A 93 3.81 8.48 5.56
CA LYS A 93 4.19 7.93 6.87
C LYS A 93 4.69 6.48 6.82
N VAL A 94 4.53 5.80 5.68
CA VAL A 94 4.77 4.36 5.57
C VAL A 94 5.98 4.02 4.69
N LYS A 95 6.63 2.90 4.95
CA LYS A 95 7.76 2.41 4.16
C LYS A 95 7.34 1.66 2.90
N LEU A 96 6.21 0.96 2.95
CA LEU A 96 5.74 0.06 1.91
C LEU A 96 4.22 0.11 1.84
N ALA A 97 3.66 -0.01 0.64
CA ALA A 97 2.22 -0.12 0.46
C ALA A 97 1.85 -1.36 -0.36
N TYR A 98 0.79 -2.04 0.07
CA TYR A 98 0.02 -2.92 -0.80
C TYR A 98 -1.19 -2.14 -1.30
N VAL A 99 -1.41 -2.16 -2.62
CA VAL A 99 -2.55 -1.49 -3.25
C VAL A 99 -3.53 -2.54 -3.77
N GLY A 100 -4.73 -2.52 -3.23
CA GLY A 100 -5.78 -3.50 -3.50
C GLY A 100 -6.39 -3.39 -4.89
N GLY A 101 -7.37 -4.26 -5.15
CA GLY A 101 -8.08 -4.39 -6.42
C GLY A 101 -7.42 -5.34 -7.41
N GLY A 102 -6.14 -5.63 -7.23
CA GLY A 102 -5.37 -6.45 -8.17
C GLY A 102 -5.78 -7.92 -8.21
N PHE A 103 -6.52 -8.43 -7.25
CA PHE A 103 -7.15 -9.76 -7.28
C PHE A 103 -8.64 -9.72 -7.64
N SER A 104 -9.19 -8.53 -7.92
CA SER A 104 -10.59 -8.33 -8.34
C SER A 104 -10.67 -7.62 -9.70
N SER A 105 -11.27 -6.45 -9.76
CA SER A 105 -11.55 -5.68 -11.00
C SER A 105 -10.34 -5.00 -11.62
N GLY A 106 -9.25 -4.84 -10.87
CA GLY A 106 -8.01 -4.20 -11.28
C GLY A 106 -7.42 -3.34 -10.16
N VAL A 107 -6.09 -3.14 -10.23
CA VAL A 107 -5.35 -2.38 -9.22
C VAL A 107 -5.85 -0.93 -9.14
N HIS A 108 -5.93 -0.41 -7.91
CA HIS A 108 -6.27 1.00 -7.65
C HIS A 108 -5.09 1.94 -7.96
N ASN A 109 -5.27 3.24 -7.66
CA ASN A 109 -4.31 4.29 -7.97
C ASN A 109 -2.93 4.01 -7.35
N LEU A 110 -1.92 3.86 -8.21
CA LEU A 110 -0.52 3.64 -7.83
C LEU A 110 0.32 4.93 -7.84
N MET A 111 -0.23 6.03 -8.39
CA MET A 111 0.50 7.28 -8.46
C MET A 111 0.57 7.99 -7.10
N GLU A 112 -0.45 7.85 -6.25
CA GLU A 112 -0.42 8.42 -4.90
C GLU A 112 0.74 7.88 -4.05
N PRO A 113 0.93 6.55 -3.88
CA PRO A 113 2.11 6.04 -3.20
C PRO A 113 3.41 6.42 -3.92
N ALA A 114 3.44 6.47 -5.26
CA ALA A 114 4.63 6.85 -6.01
C ALA A 114 5.03 8.32 -5.74
N ILE A 115 4.07 9.26 -5.62
CA ILE A 115 4.32 10.66 -5.25
C ILE A 115 5.00 10.73 -3.88
N ALA A 116 4.57 9.92 -2.93
CA ALA A 116 5.20 9.83 -1.63
C ALA A 116 6.53 9.03 -1.65
N GLY A 117 6.96 8.51 -2.79
CA GLY A 117 8.16 7.68 -2.92
C GLY A 117 8.03 6.32 -2.20
N VAL A 118 6.81 5.77 -2.11
CA VAL A 118 6.54 4.50 -1.45
C VAL A 118 6.52 3.37 -2.48
N PRO A 119 7.36 2.35 -2.34
CA PRO A 119 7.28 1.16 -3.17
C PRO A 119 5.94 0.45 -2.99
N THR A 120 5.44 -0.18 -4.04
CA THR A 120 4.12 -0.80 -4.04
C THR A 120 4.14 -2.30 -4.33
N ILE A 121 3.22 -3.01 -3.70
CA ILE A 121 2.89 -4.40 -4.00
C ILE A 121 1.43 -4.43 -4.45
N PHE A 122 1.10 -5.23 -5.45
CA PHE A 122 -0.26 -5.39 -5.93
C PHE A 122 -0.50 -6.74 -6.61
N GLY A 123 -1.76 -7.10 -6.80
CA GLY A 123 -2.17 -8.36 -7.43
C GLY A 123 -1.99 -8.37 -8.96
N PRO A 124 -2.33 -9.48 -9.64
CA PRO A 124 -1.98 -9.73 -11.04
C PRO A 124 -2.82 -8.96 -12.07
N ASN A 125 -3.97 -8.39 -11.68
CA ASN A 125 -4.87 -7.68 -12.61
C ASN A 125 -4.45 -6.21 -12.79
N TYR A 126 -3.29 -5.98 -13.38
CA TYR A 126 -2.70 -4.64 -13.58
C TYR A 126 -2.44 -4.27 -15.04
N LYS A 127 -2.44 -5.23 -15.98
CA LYS A 127 -1.94 -5.03 -17.35
C LYS A 127 -2.68 -3.93 -18.15
N LYS A 128 -3.90 -3.58 -17.77
CA LYS A 128 -4.70 -2.50 -18.37
C LYS A 128 -4.30 -1.11 -17.89
N PHE A 129 -3.52 -1.01 -16.82
CA PHE A 129 -3.12 0.22 -16.15
C PHE A 129 -1.68 0.55 -16.51
N LYS A 130 -1.48 1.58 -17.32
CA LYS A 130 -0.15 1.96 -17.84
C LYS A 130 0.83 2.30 -16.72
N GLU A 131 0.37 2.99 -15.70
CA GLU A 131 1.13 3.35 -14.50
C GLU A 131 1.62 2.11 -13.73
N ALA A 132 0.81 1.05 -13.65
CA ALA A 132 1.22 -0.18 -13.00
C ALA A 132 2.33 -0.91 -13.78
N VAL A 133 2.24 -0.90 -15.11
CA VAL A 133 3.28 -1.45 -15.98
C VAL A 133 4.57 -0.66 -15.83
N GLU A 134 4.49 0.67 -15.80
CA GLU A 134 5.64 1.56 -15.61
C GLU A 134 6.31 1.33 -14.23
N ILE A 135 5.53 1.24 -13.16
CA ILE A 135 6.03 0.93 -11.81
C ILE A 135 6.82 -0.38 -11.77
N LEU A 136 6.34 -1.43 -12.46
CA LEU A 136 7.06 -2.70 -12.53
C LEU A 136 8.34 -2.59 -13.36
N ASN A 137 8.28 -1.94 -14.52
CA ASN A 137 9.43 -1.80 -15.43
C ASN A 137 10.57 -0.99 -14.80
N GLU A 138 10.24 0.07 -14.06
CA GLU A 138 11.22 0.90 -13.35
C GLU A 138 11.66 0.30 -11.99
N GLY A 139 11.03 -0.80 -11.57
CA GLY A 139 11.34 -1.45 -10.28
C GLY A 139 10.88 -0.67 -9.06
N ALA A 140 9.86 0.18 -9.21
CA ALA A 140 9.22 0.92 -8.12
C ALA A 140 8.21 0.09 -7.32
N GLY A 141 7.90 -1.12 -7.77
CA GLY A 141 6.99 -2.03 -7.10
C GLY A 141 7.12 -3.47 -7.58
N LYS A 142 6.27 -4.33 -7.03
CA LYS A 142 6.20 -5.74 -7.38
C LYS A 142 4.74 -6.21 -7.50
N THR A 143 4.49 -7.13 -8.44
CA THR A 143 3.21 -7.85 -8.49
C THR A 143 3.35 -9.23 -7.86
N ILE A 144 2.28 -9.68 -7.21
CA ILE A 144 2.19 -11.01 -6.63
C ILE A 144 1.05 -11.78 -7.29
N LYS A 145 1.21 -13.09 -7.40
CA LYS A 145 0.18 -13.98 -7.97
C LYS A 145 -0.56 -14.75 -6.88
N GLU A 146 0.06 -14.94 -5.73
CA GLU A 146 -0.45 -15.72 -4.62
C GLU A 146 0.13 -15.23 -3.28
N GLY A 147 -0.43 -15.71 -2.18
CA GLY A 147 -0.06 -15.27 -0.83
C GLY A 147 1.40 -15.56 -0.45
N SER A 148 2.00 -16.65 -0.92
CA SER A 148 3.41 -16.97 -0.69
C SER A 148 4.33 -15.86 -1.24
N GLY A 149 4.08 -15.41 -2.47
CA GLY A 149 4.81 -14.31 -3.08
C GLY A 149 4.65 -12.98 -2.31
N PHE A 150 3.52 -12.77 -1.62
CA PHE A 150 3.34 -11.62 -0.74
C PHE A 150 4.32 -11.64 0.43
N LYS A 151 4.39 -12.77 1.18
CA LYS A 151 5.31 -12.93 2.30
C LYS A 151 6.76 -12.76 1.89
N GLU A 152 7.18 -13.38 0.79
CA GLU A 152 8.53 -13.24 0.24
C GLU A 152 8.86 -11.77 -0.11
N THR A 153 7.90 -11.06 -0.68
CA THR A 153 8.07 -9.64 -1.02
C THR A 153 8.20 -8.77 0.23
N LEU A 154 7.45 -9.05 1.31
CA LEU A 154 7.60 -8.35 2.58
C LEU A 154 9.00 -8.58 3.17
N ILE A 155 9.49 -9.83 3.17
CA ILE A 155 10.83 -10.17 3.64
C ILE A 155 11.87 -9.38 2.85
N ASN A 156 11.78 -9.36 1.52
CA ASN A 156 12.71 -8.65 0.65
C ASN A 156 12.74 -7.13 0.90
N TYR A 157 11.61 -6.52 1.22
CA TYR A 157 11.55 -5.06 1.44
C TYR A 157 11.91 -4.64 2.86
N PHE A 158 11.46 -5.37 3.88
CA PHE A 158 11.69 -4.98 5.26
C PHE A 158 13.05 -5.47 5.81
N ASN A 159 13.59 -6.58 5.32
CA ASN A 159 14.88 -7.10 5.77
C ASN A 159 16.06 -6.56 4.95
N ASP A 160 15.83 -6.14 3.70
CA ASP A 160 16.85 -5.54 2.84
C ASP A 160 16.53 -4.06 2.55
N GLY A 161 17.04 -3.18 3.39
CA GLY A 161 16.87 -1.74 3.23
C GLY A 161 17.39 -1.20 1.89
N LYS A 162 18.31 -1.88 1.21
CA LYS A 162 18.81 -1.47 -0.12
C LYS A 162 17.73 -1.62 -1.18
N ASN A 163 16.98 -2.74 -1.15
CA ASN A 163 15.87 -2.96 -2.08
C ASN A 163 14.75 -1.93 -1.88
N LEU A 164 14.42 -1.63 -0.64
CA LEU A 164 13.44 -0.60 -0.31
C LEU A 164 13.85 0.78 -0.86
N VAL A 165 15.08 1.22 -0.57
CA VAL A 165 15.62 2.51 -1.03
C VAL A 165 15.68 2.57 -2.55
N LYS A 166 16.11 1.50 -3.22
CA LYS A 166 16.15 1.44 -4.68
C LYS A 166 14.75 1.64 -5.27
N SER A 167 13.76 0.88 -4.81
CA SER A 167 12.39 0.99 -5.32
C SER A 167 11.73 2.33 -4.98
N SER A 168 12.03 2.91 -3.82
CA SER A 168 11.60 4.26 -3.45
C SER A 168 12.15 5.33 -4.42
N ARG A 169 13.44 5.27 -4.74
CA ARG A 169 14.05 6.17 -5.75
C ARG A 169 13.43 6.00 -7.14
N SER A 170 13.12 4.77 -7.53
CA SER A 170 12.43 4.50 -8.79
C SER A 170 11.02 5.11 -8.81
N ALA A 171 10.27 5.03 -7.71
CA ALA A 171 8.95 5.68 -7.60
C ALA A 171 9.04 7.19 -7.79
N VAL A 172 9.97 7.85 -7.11
CA VAL A 172 10.22 9.30 -7.28
C VAL A 172 10.64 9.65 -8.71
N LYS A 173 11.48 8.81 -9.35
CA LYS A 173 11.90 9.01 -10.75
C LYS A 173 10.72 9.00 -11.71
N ILE A 174 9.77 8.07 -11.55
CA ILE A 174 8.54 7.99 -12.35
C ILE A 174 7.77 9.31 -12.24
N ILE A 175 7.52 9.79 -11.02
CA ILE A 175 6.80 11.04 -10.81
C ILE A 175 7.50 12.22 -11.47
N ASN A 176 8.81 12.33 -11.32
CA ASN A 176 9.58 13.40 -11.94
C ASN A 176 9.51 13.39 -13.48
N SER A 177 9.41 12.21 -14.10
CA SER A 177 9.26 12.07 -15.56
C SER A 177 7.91 12.57 -16.07
N HIS A 178 6.88 12.55 -15.23
CA HIS A 178 5.51 13.02 -15.55
C HIS A 178 5.28 14.50 -15.22
N ILE A 179 6.20 15.18 -14.51
CA ILE A 179 6.09 16.61 -14.21
C ILE A 179 6.11 17.42 -15.51
N GLY A 180 5.21 18.42 -15.59
CA GLY A 180 5.12 19.33 -16.72
C GLY A 180 4.19 18.86 -17.85
N ALA A 181 3.45 17.79 -17.68
CA ALA A 181 2.44 17.33 -18.66
C ALA A 181 1.42 18.43 -19.00
N THR A 182 0.91 19.15 -18.01
CA THR A 182 0.00 20.29 -18.20
C THR A 182 0.62 21.38 -19.07
N LYS A 183 1.89 21.74 -18.84
CA LYS A 183 2.59 22.75 -19.65
C LYS A 183 2.76 22.30 -21.09
N LYS A 184 3.06 21.02 -21.33
CA LYS A 184 3.15 20.43 -22.68
C LYS A 184 1.80 20.50 -23.40
N ILE A 185 0.70 20.17 -22.71
CA ILE A 185 -0.65 20.22 -23.27
C ILE A 185 -1.02 21.67 -23.62
N ILE A 186 -0.83 22.62 -22.71
CA ILE A 186 -1.12 24.04 -22.95
C ILE A 186 -0.33 24.58 -24.13
N ASN A 187 0.98 24.28 -24.19
CA ASN A 187 1.82 24.71 -25.33
C ASN A 187 1.33 24.10 -26.65
N HIS A 188 0.81 22.87 -26.64
CA HIS A 188 0.28 22.23 -27.86
C HIS A 188 -1.03 22.88 -28.33
N ILE A 189 -1.92 23.22 -27.40
CA ILE A 189 -3.22 23.88 -27.69
C ILE A 189 -2.99 25.33 -28.12
N ALA A 190 -2.00 26.04 -27.56
CA ALA A 190 -1.72 27.46 -27.90
C ALA A 190 -1.10 27.65 -29.28
N ILE A 191 -0.79 26.60 -30.02
CA ILE A 191 -0.27 26.64 -31.39
C ILE A 191 -1.40 26.65 -32.44
N TYR A 192 -2.64 26.48 -32.02
CA TYR A 192 -3.86 26.60 -32.85
C TYR A 192 -4.70 27.81 -32.43
#